data_e0a671477f11057e13386fcc44acb249
#
_entry.id   e0a671477f11057e13386fcc44acb249
#
_cell.length_a   1.000
_cell.length_b   1.000
_cell.length_c   1.000
_cell.angle_alpha   90.00
_cell.angle_beta   90.00
_cell.angle_gamma   90.00
#
_symmetry.space_group_name_H-M   'P 1'
#
loop_
_entity.id
_entity.type
_entity.pdbx_description
1 polymer ?
#
loop_
_entity_poly.entity_id
_entity_poly.type
_entity_poly.pdbx_seq_one_letter_code
_entity_poly.pdbx_strand_id
1 'polypeptide(L)'
;MSRRLKLNEEVRSLIRAAYLTQLRYGPFTAKEFNYATENDPLNHLVSSGYLLAQQSGPERRYSLSETGRSLIKVVLAGGVYDVIHVGHLAALTEAKSLGDVLVVVVATDVTVETLKGRRPVLPEEDRRALVEGLKPVDIAILGYEDVGFGFDQILKEVAPNIVAFGYDQEKLERTVVEIIQRQDLKIEVVKLSRFRDEKYASSSSLKQRLSEELS
;
A
#
# COMPACT_ATOMS: atom_id res chain seq x y z
N MET A 1 21.54 -29.30 5.75
CA MET A 1 21.02 -28.25 6.65
C MET A 1 21.44 -26.91 6.10
N SER A 2 20.52 -26.22 5.39
CA SER A 2 20.77 -24.93 4.74
C SER A 2 20.89 -23.86 5.82
N ARG A 3 22.04 -23.18 5.89
CA ARG A 3 22.19 -21.90 6.61
C ARG A 3 21.30 -20.88 5.91
N ARG A 4 20.06 -20.69 6.35
CA ARG A 4 19.34 -19.44 6.11
C ARG A 4 20.15 -18.35 6.81
N LEU A 5 20.97 -17.65 6.04
CA LEU A 5 21.59 -16.38 6.45
C LEU A 5 20.44 -15.53 7.01
N LYS A 6 20.51 -15.17 8.29
CA LYS A 6 19.65 -14.11 8.85
C LYS A 6 19.98 -12.88 8.00
N LEU A 7 19.01 -12.48 7.17
CA LEU A 7 19.13 -11.27 6.38
C LEU A 7 19.43 -10.13 7.36
N ASN A 8 20.52 -9.39 7.12
CA ASN A 8 20.83 -8.22 7.93
C ASN A 8 19.68 -7.23 7.78
N GLU A 9 19.24 -6.60 8.88
CA GLU A 9 18.15 -5.62 8.90
C GLU A 9 18.41 -4.45 7.95
N GLU A 10 19.69 -4.09 7.76
CA GLU A 10 20.13 -3.09 6.80
C GLU A 10 19.76 -3.49 5.36
N VAL A 11 20.06 -4.71 4.93
CA VAL A 11 19.72 -5.21 3.60
C VAL A 11 18.19 -5.24 3.41
N ARG A 12 17.45 -5.66 4.43
CA ARG A 12 15.99 -5.66 4.39
C ARG A 12 15.43 -4.24 4.25
N SER A 13 16.01 -3.27 4.94
CA SER A 13 15.66 -1.85 4.82
C SER A 13 15.93 -1.31 3.42
N LEU A 14 17.06 -1.66 2.82
CA LEU A 14 17.40 -1.30 1.43
C LEU A 14 16.42 -1.91 0.42
N ILE A 15 16.02 -3.16 0.62
CA ILE A 15 15.03 -3.84 -0.24
C ILE A 15 13.65 -3.18 -0.11
N ARG A 16 13.23 -2.80 1.10
CA ARG A 16 11.99 -2.03 1.31
C ARG A 16 12.04 -0.69 0.56
N ALA A 17 13.15 0.04 0.70
CA ALA A 17 13.35 1.30 -0.01
C ALA A 17 13.31 1.12 -1.54
N ALA A 18 13.97 0.09 -2.07
CA ALA A 18 13.95 -0.23 -3.49
C ALA A 18 12.53 -0.58 -3.99
N TYR A 19 11.76 -1.34 -3.20
CA TYR A 19 10.37 -1.64 -3.52
C TYR A 19 9.50 -0.37 -3.58
N LEU A 20 9.60 0.51 -2.59
CA LEU A 20 8.84 1.76 -2.54
C LEU A 20 9.23 2.71 -3.68
N THR A 21 10.53 2.79 -4.01
CA THR A 21 11.01 3.57 -5.14
C THR A 21 10.48 3.01 -6.46
N GLN A 22 10.51 1.69 -6.63
CA GLN A 22 9.98 1.03 -7.83
C GLN A 22 8.47 1.21 -7.97
N LEU A 23 7.71 1.14 -6.88
CA LEU A 23 6.25 1.34 -6.90
C LEU A 23 5.90 2.78 -7.32
N ARG A 24 6.75 3.76 -6.98
CA ARG A 24 6.54 5.18 -7.30
C ARG A 24 6.96 5.57 -8.72
N TYR A 25 8.05 5.00 -9.23
CA TYR A 25 8.69 5.45 -10.47
C TYR A 25 8.83 4.37 -11.54
N GLY A 26 8.46 3.11 -11.27
CA GLY A 26 8.83 1.97 -12.09
C GLY A 26 10.30 1.61 -11.92
N PRO A 27 10.98 1.04 -12.94
CA PRO A 27 12.42 0.85 -12.90
C PRO A 27 13.15 2.17 -12.67
N PHE A 28 13.92 2.25 -11.59
CA PHE A 28 14.43 3.50 -11.03
C PHE A 28 15.93 3.69 -11.24
N THR A 29 16.39 4.94 -11.16
CA THR A 29 17.81 5.33 -11.23
C THR A 29 18.40 5.48 -9.82
N ALA A 30 19.72 5.57 -9.72
CA ALA A 30 20.39 5.84 -8.44
C ALA A 30 19.95 7.18 -7.81
N LYS A 31 19.57 8.17 -8.64
CA LYS A 31 19.07 9.47 -8.19
C LYS A 31 17.70 9.38 -7.52
N GLU A 32 16.83 8.52 -8.04
CA GLU A 32 15.49 8.28 -7.49
C GLU A 32 15.55 7.42 -6.22
N PHE A 33 16.56 6.55 -6.11
CA PHE A 33 16.85 5.76 -4.91
C PHE A 33 17.56 6.63 -3.86
N ASN A 34 16.86 7.56 -3.28
CA ASN A 34 17.39 8.51 -2.28
C ASN A 34 17.65 7.83 -0.93
N TYR A 35 18.69 6.99 -0.87
CA TYR A 35 19.10 6.29 0.35
C TYR A 35 20.56 6.69 0.67
N ALA A 36 20.73 7.46 1.73
CA ALA A 36 22.05 7.95 2.16
C ALA A 36 22.81 6.83 2.87
N THR A 37 23.83 6.28 2.19
CA THR A 37 24.84 5.40 2.80
C THR A 37 26.23 5.79 2.29
N GLU A 38 27.26 5.52 3.10
CA GLU A 38 28.66 5.76 2.72
C GLU A 38 29.16 4.84 1.60
N ASN A 39 28.48 3.69 1.39
CA ASN A 39 28.78 2.70 0.34
C ASN A 39 27.69 2.72 -0.73
N ASP A 40 28.03 2.33 -1.96
CA ASP A 40 27.07 2.19 -3.05
C ASP A 40 26.13 0.98 -2.81
N PRO A 41 24.94 1.20 -2.22
CA PRO A 41 24.04 0.12 -1.83
C PRO A 41 23.46 -0.61 -3.05
N LEU A 42 23.33 0.07 -4.20
CA LEU A 42 22.72 -0.51 -5.39
C LEU A 42 23.58 -1.59 -6.00
N ASN A 43 24.92 -1.34 -6.10
CA ASN A 43 25.85 -2.36 -6.59
C ASN A 43 25.91 -3.58 -5.64
N HIS A 44 25.82 -3.36 -4.34
CA HIS A 44 25.73 -4.48 -3.37
C HIS A 44 24.46 -5.30 -3.57
N LEU A 45 23.30 -4.66 -3.73
CA LEU A 45 22.04 -5.36 -3.97
C LEU A 45 22.02 -6.10 -5.32
N VAL A 46 22.64 -5.55 -6.36
CA VAL A 46 22.77 -6.21 -7.67
C VAL A 46 23.68 -7.43 -7.56
N SER A 47 24.86 -7.30 -6.95
CA SER A 47 25.81 -8.43 -6.79
C SER A 47 25.26 -9.55 -5.90
N SER A 48 24.36 -9.22 -4.97
CA SER A 48 23.63 -10.18 -4.14
C SER A 48 22.41 -10.80 -4.84
N GLY A 49 22.09 -10.38 -6.06
CA GLY A 49 20.96 -10.88 -6.84
C GLY A 49 19.58 -10.35 -6.38
N TYR A 50 19.54 -9.31 -5.55
CA TYR A 50 18.29 -8.71 -5.06
C TYR A 50 17.74 -7.64 -5.99
N LEU A 51 18.59 -7.01 -6.78
CA LEU A 51 18.20 -6.10 -7.85
C LEU A 51 18.70 -6.61 -9.21
N LEU A 52 17.93 -6.30 -10.24
CA LEU A 52 18.33 -6.34 -11.63
C LEU A 52 18.79 -4.95 -12.02
N ALA A 53 19.83 -4.87 -12.86
CA ALA A 53 20.31 -3.62 -13.43
C ALA A 53 20.34 -3.70 -14.94
N GLN A 54 19.77 -2.71 -15.60
CA GLN A 54 19.72 -2.61 -17.06
C GLN A 54 20.22 -1.25 -17.52
N GLN A 55 21.08 -1.23 -18.55
CA GLN A 55 21.49 0.02 -19.19
C GLN A 55 20.36 0.53 -20.07
N SER A 56 19.96 1.80 -19.88
CA SER A 56 18.92 2.48 -20.66
C SER A 56 19.46 3.84 -21.12
N GLY A 57 20.07 3.86 -22.31
CA GLY A 57 20.80 5.04 -22.80
C GLY A 57 21.97 5.39 -21.87
N PRO A 58 22.11 6.67 -21.45
CA PRO A 58 23.16 7.10 -20.53
C PRO A 58 22.94 6.67 -19.07
N GLU A 59 21.73 6.24 -18.70
CA GLU A 59 21.35 5.92 -17.33
C GLU A 59 21.30 4.42 -17.08
N ARG A 60 21.68 4.02 -15.86
CA ARG A 60 21.49 2.67 -15.37
C ARG A 60 20.21 2.63 -14.53
N ARG A 61 19.28 1.74 -14.92
CA ARG A 61 18.01 1.54 -14.20
C ARG A 61 18.01 0.23 -13.43
N TYR A 62 17.36 0.26 -12.29
CA TYR A 62 17.29 -0.84 -11.35
C TYR A 62 15.84 -1.27 -11.15
N SER A 63 15.63 -2.55 -10.92
CA SER A 63 14.35 -3.12 -10.52
C SER A 63 14.56 -4.26 -9.53
N LEU A 64 13.58 -4.55 -8.68
CA LEU A 64 13.63 -5.71 -7.80
C LEU A 64 13.63 -7.00 -8.61
N SER A 65 14.53 -7.92 -8.26
CA SER A 65 14.44 -9.30 -8.71
C SER A 65 13.33 -10.04 -7.95
N GLU A 66 12.91 -11.21 -8.43
CA GLU A 66 12.01 -12.08 -7.68
C GLU A 66 12.59 -12.46 -6.31
N THR A 67 13.90 -12.72 -6.25
CA THR A 67 14.61 -12.99 -5.00
C THR A 67 14.53 -11.81 -4.05
N GLY A 68 14.82 -10.58 -4.51
CA GLY A 68 14.71 -9.38 -3.68
C GLY A 68 13.27 -9.15 -3.21
N ARG A 69 12.28 -9.28 -4.11
CA ARG A 69 10.86 -9.11 -3.76
C ARG A 69 10.38 -10.13 -2.71
N SER A 70 10.88 -11.37 -2.76
CA SER A 70 10.51 -12.43 -1.81
C SER A 70 11.00 -12.23 -0.38
N LEU A 71 11.91 -11.27 -0.15
CA LEU A 71 12.50 -10.98 1.16
C LEU A 71 11.65 -10.02 2.01
N ILE A 72 10.63 -9.41 1.44
CA ILE A 72 9.73 -8.49 2.13
C ILE A 72 8.28 -8.96 2.01
N LYS A 73 7.50 -8.74 3.08
CA LYS A 73 6.08 -9.01 3.13
C LYS A 73 5.30 -7.70 2.94
N VAL A 74 4.61 -7.58 1.81
CA VAL A 74 3.83 -6.40 1.45
C VAL A 74 2.37 -6.60 1.80
N VAL A 75 1.80 -5.65 2.52
CA VAL A 75 0.39 -5.58 2.90
C VAL A 75 -0.27 -4.48 2.07
N LEU A 76 -1.41 -4.80 1.48
CA LEU A 76 -2.27 -3.86 0.77
C LEU A 76 -3.52 -3.62 1.60
N ALA A 77 -3.85 -2.37 1.84
CA ALA A 77 -5.14 -1.96 2.40
C ALA A 77 -5.76 -0.87 1.53
N GLY A 78 -7.06 -0.68 1.58
CA GLY A 78 -7.71 0.34 0.78
C GLY A 78 -8.90 0.97 1.50
N GLY A 79 -9.25 2.20 1.08
CA GLY A 79 -10.38 2.91 1.64
C GLY A 79 -10.65 4.26 0.98
N VAL A 80 -11.70 4.93 1.42
CA VAL A 80 -12.06 6.27 0.95
C VAL A 80 -11.26 7.35 1.68
N TYR A 81 -11.10 7.22 2.99
CA TYR A 81 -10.36 8.15 3.87
C TYR A 81 -10.81 9.62 3.77
N ASP A 82 -12.12 9.84 3.62
CA ASP A 82 -12.70 11.18 3.39
C ASP A 82 -12.52 12.10 4.61
N VAL A 83 -12.81 11.59 5.81
CA VAL A 83 -12.46 12.23 7.08
C VAL A 83 -11.67 11.22 7.90
N ILE A 84 -10.39 11.51 8.12
CA ILE A 84 -9.52 10.62 8.90
C ILE A 84 -9.90 10.68 10.38
N HIS A 85 -9.99 9.51 11.01
CA HIS A 85 -10.34 9.35 12.42
C HIS A 85 -9.55 8.20 13.06
N VAL A 86 -9.64 8.05 14.36
CA VAL A 86 -8.90 7.05 15.15
C VAL A 86 -9.16 5.62 14.68
N GLY A 87 -10.34 5.31 14.16
CA GLY A 87 -10.64 3.99 13.57
C GLY A 87 -9.78 3.69 12.34
N HIS A 88 -9.55 4.66 11.46
CA HIS A 88 -8.63 4.50 10.34
C HIS A 88 -7.19 4.26 10.83
N LEU A 89 -6.72 5.07 11.80
CA LEU A 89 -5.37 4.91 12.35
C LEU A 89 -5.18 3.53 13.00
N ALA A 90 -6.17 3.05 13.75
CA ALA A 90 -6.12 1.72 14.37
C ALA A 90 -6.07 0.60 13.32
N ALA A 91 -6.94 0.63 12.30
CA ALA A 91 -6.96 -0.34 11.22
C ALA A 91 -5.65 -0.35 10.43
N LEU A 92 -5.10 0.82 10.08
CA LEU A 92 -3.83 0.92 9.37
C LEU A 92 -2.64 0.46 10.23
N THR A 93 -2.68 0.69 11.55
CA THR A 93 -1.67 0.18 12.49
C THR A 93 -1.70 -1.35 12.57
N GLU A 94 -2.90 -1.94 12.64
CA GLU A 94 -3.08 -3.40 12.62
C GLU A 94 -2.60 -3.97 11.27
N ALA A 95 -2.99 -3.37 10.13
CA ALA A 95 -2.53 -3.78 8.81
C ALA A 95 -1.00 -3.73 8.68
N LYS A 96 -0.35 -2.66 9.17
CA LYS A 96 1.12 -2.54 9.18
C LYS A 96 1.79 -3.65 9.97
N SER A 97 1.19 -4.13 11.04
CA SER A 97 1.75 -5.21 11.87
C SER A 97 1.81 -6.56 11.16
N LEU A 98 1.10 -6.74 10.04
CA LEU A 98 1.03 -7.97 9.26
C LEU A 98 2.22 -8.14 8.30
N GLY A 99 3.01 -7.08 8.03
CA GLY A 99 4.11 -7.15 7.09
C GLY A 99 5.17 -6.06 7.21
N ASP A 100 6.13 -6.10 6.29
CA ASP A 100 7.26 -5.17 6.26
C ASP A 100 6.89 -3.82 5.64
N VAL A 101 5.98 -3.84 4.66
CA VAL A 101 5.53 -2.65 3.91
C VAL A 101 4.01 -2.60 3.90
N LEU A 102 3.44 -1.44 4.22
CA LEU A 102 2.02 -1.15 4.07
C LEU A 102 1.80 -0.17 2.91
N VAL A 103 1.17 -0.66 1.85
CA VAL A 103 0.66 0.13 0.73
C VAL A 103 -0.82 0.41 0.96
N VAL A 104 -1.23 1.67 0.86
CA VAL A 104 -2.63 2.05 1.03
C VAL A 104 -3.19 2.62 -0.27
N VAL A 105 -4.28 2.03 -0.75
CA VAL A 105 -5.02 2.53 -1.92
C VAL A 105 -6.12 3.46 -1.45
N VAL A 106 -6.09 4.70 -1.93
CA VAL A 106 -7.13 5.70 -1.71
C VAL A 106 -8.06 5.71 -2.90
N ALA A 107 -9.36 5.50 -2.67
CA ALA A 107 -10.36 5.51 -3.72
C ALA A 107 -10.44 6.88 -4.40
N THR A 108 -10.51 6.91 -5.75
CA THR A 108 -10.68 8.15 -6.51
C THR A 108 -12.03 8.80 -6.23
N ASP A 109 -12.16 10.09 -6.53
CA ASP A 109 -13.43 10.82 -6.36
C ASP A 109 -14.53 10.21 -7.22
N VAL A 110 -14.21 9.80 -8.44
CA VAL A 110 -15.13 9.10 -9.36
C VAL A 110 -15.61 7.78 -8.76
N THR A 111 -14.70 6.98 -8.20
CA THR A 111 -15.04 5.72 -7.53
C THR A 111 -15.98 5.95 -6.34
N VAL A 112 -15.68 6.97 -5.51
CA VAL A 112 -16.52 7.29 -4.34
C VAL A 112 -17.91 7.77 -4.78
N GLU A 113 -18.00 8.64 -5.77
CA GLU A 113 -19.27 9.15 -6.29
C GLU A 113 -20.14 8.00 -6.86
N THR A 114 -19.52 7.08 -7.62
CA THR A 114 -20.18 5.89 -8.16
C THR A 114 -20.71 4.96 -7.07
N LEU A 115 -19.90 4.71 -6.01
CA LEU A 115 -20.26 3.75 -4.97
C LEU A 115 -21.20 4.32 -3.90
N LYS A 116 -21.10 5.63 -3.59
CA LYS A 116 -21.80 6.28 -2.46
C LYS A 116 -22.84 7.31 -2.90
N GLY A 117 -22.95 7.61 -4.20
CA GLY A 117 -23.86 8.61 -4.74
C GLY A 117 -23.56 10.05 -4.31
N ARG A 118 -22.37 10.32 -3.77
CA ARG A 118 -21.92 11.64 -3.32
C ARG A 118 -20.40 11.76 -3.39
N ARG A 119 -19.93 12.97 -3.64
CA ARG A 119 -18.50 13.27 -3.60
C ARG A 119 -17.92 13.24 -2.18
N PRO A 120 -16.64 12.93 -2.02
CA PRO A 120 -15.90 13.14 -0.79
C PRO A 120 -15.86 14.65 -0.42
N VAL A 121 -15.56 14.95 0.84
CA VAL A 121 -15.31 16.33 1.31
C VAL A 121 -13.97 16.84 0.80
N LEU A 122 -12.95 15.96 0.82
CA LEU A 122 -11.61 16.27 0.36
C LEU A 122 -11.33 15.62 -0.99
N PRO A 123 -10.65 16.34 -1.92
CA PRO A 123 -10.19 15.76 -3.19
C PRO A 123 -9.27 14.55 -2.96
N GLU A 124 -9.25 13.64 -3.92
CA GLU A 124 -8.48 12.39 -3.81
C GLU A 124 -7.00 12.58 -3.52
N GLU A 125 -6.36 13.60 -4.09
CA GLU A 125 -4.94 13.89 -3.85
C GLU A 125 -4.68 14.35 -2.42
N ASP A 126 -5.56 15.18 -1.84
CA ASP A 126 -5.46 15.62 -0.45
C ASP A 126 -5.66 14.43 0.50
N ARG A 127 -6.64 13.55 0.20
CA ARG A 127 -6.89 12.33 0.96
C ARG A 127 -5.69 11.39 0.91
N ARG A 128 -5.09 11.21 -0.28
CA ARG A 128 -3.87 10.42 -0.47
C ARG A 128 -2.70 10.99 0.34
N ALA A 129 -2.47 12.32 0.26
CA ALA A 129 -1.39 12.98 0.98
C ALA A 129 -1.55 12.84 2.51
N LEU A 130 -2.79 13.02 3.03
CA LEU A 130 -3.08 12.83 4.44
C LEU A 130 -2.83 11.39 4.90
N VAL A 131 -3.25 10.40 4.11
CA VAL A 131 -3.02 8.98 4.40
C VAL A 131 -1.53 8.65 4.38
N GLU A 132 -0.77 9.15 3.39
CA GLU A 132 0.68 8.93 3.29
C GLU A 132 1.43 9.55 4.49
N GLY A 133 0.91 10.62 5.08
CA GLY A 133 1.46 11.24 6.30
C GLY A 133 1.19 10.46 7.59
N LEU A 134 0.37 9.41 7.58
CA LEU A 134 0.11 8.60 8.76
C LEU A 134 1.27 7.65 9.07
N LYS A 135 1.72 7.64 10.32
CA LYS A 135 2.90 6.86 10.76
C LYS A 135 2.93 5.38 10.31
N PRO A 136 1.82 4.61 10.28
CA PRO A 136 1.88 3.19 9.87
C PRO A 136 1.98 2.99 8.36
N VAL A 137 1.75 4.02 7.53
CA VAL A 137 1.71 3.94 6.07
C VAL A 137 3.10 4.16 5.49
N ASP A 138 3.56 3.26 4.64
CA ASP A 138 4.84 3.43 3.93
C ASP A 138 4.66 4.17 2.59
N ILE A 139 3.53 3.98 1.93
CA ILE A 139 3.15 4.69 0.71
C ILE A 139 1.62 4.66 0.53
N ALA A 140 1.05 5.77 0.03
CA ALA A 140 -0.33 5.84 -0.41
C ALA A 140 -0.40 6.12 -1.91
N ILE A 141 -1.21 5.34 -2.63
CA ILE A 141 -1.45 5.47 -4.06
C ILE A 141 -2.94 5.72 -4.32
N LEU A 142 -3.27 6.36 -5.43
CA LEU A 142 -4.66 6.43 -5.89
C LEU A 142 -5.08 5.10 -6.50
N GLY A 143 -6.35 4.75 -6.32
CA GLY A 143 -6.99 3.67 -7.04
C GLY A 143 -7.25 4.06 -8.49
N TYR A 144 -7.80 3.11 -9.26
CA TYR A 144 -8.28 3.36 -10.62
C TYR A 144 -9.76 3.74 -10.59
N GLU A 145 -10.19 4.52 -11.57
CA GLU A 145 -11.59 4.95 -11.70
C GLU A 145 -12.54 3.79 -12.01
N ASP A 146 -12.02 2.73 -12.65
CA ASP A 146 -12.79 1.53 -12.96
C ASP A 146 -12.79 0.56 -11.77
N VAL A 147 -13.95 0.47 -11.10
CA VAL A 147 -14.15 -0.36 -9.90
C VAL A 147 -13.97 -1.87 -10.18
N GLY A 148 -14.13 -2.33 -11.43
CA GLY A 148 -14.02 -3.74 -11.82
C GLY A 148 -12.60 -4.15 -12.20
N PHE A 149 -11.98 -3.40 -13.10
CA PHE A 149 -10.62 -3.72 -13.61
C PHE A 149 -9.50 -3.09 -12.79
N GLY A 150 -9.79 -2.04 -12.01
CA GLY A 150 -8.80 -1.33 -11.22
C GLY A 150 -8.12 -2.20 -10.16
N PHE A 151 -8.82 -3.15 -9.56
CA PHE A 151 -8.22 -4.08 -8.60
C PHE A 151 -7.25 -5.06 -9.25
N ASP A 152 -7.56 -5.57 -10.45
CA ASP A 152 -6.65 -6.43 -11.19
C ASP A 152 -5.30 -5.75 -11.43
N GLN A 153 -5.33 -4.47 -11.77
CA GLN A 153 -4.13 -3.68 -12.03
C GLN A 153 -3.37 -3.36 -10.73
N ILE A 154 -4.07 -2.95 -9.68
CA ILE A 154 -3.46 -2.70 -8.36
C ILE A 154 -2.76 -3.96 -7.83
N LEU A 155 -3.40 -5.12 -7.90
CA LEU A 155 -2.81 -6.37 -7.45
C LEU A 155 -1.55 -6.76 -8.24
N LYS A 156 -1.50 -6.44 -9.54
CA LYS A 156 -0.31 -6.65 -10.38
C LYS A 156 0.82 -5.68 -10.06
N GLU A 157 0.51 -4.40 -9.87
CA GLU A 157 1.51 -3.36 -9.60
C GLU A 157 2.12 -3.50 -8.21
N VAL A 158 1.27 -3.68 -7.20
CA VAL A 158 1.70 -3.80 -5.80
C VAL A 158 2.24 -5.21 -5.53
N ALA A 159 1.74 -6.23 -6.20
CA ALA A 159 2.06 -7.63 -5.97
C ALA A 159 2.06 -7.98 -4.47
N PRO A 160 0.96 -7.73 -3.72
CA PRO A 160 0.93 -7.87 -2.27
C PRO A 160 1.02 -9.34 -1.84
N ASN A 161 1.54 -9.59 -0.63
CA ASN A 161 1.46 -10.89 0.02
C ASN A 161 0.14 -11.04 0.81
N ILE A 162 -0.37 -9.90 1.33
CA ILE A 162 -1.60 -9.82 2.10
C ILE A 162 -2.46 -8.69 1.56
N VAL A 163 -3.78 -8.93 1.44
CA VAL A 163 -4.78 -7.86 1.34
C VAL A 163 -5.57 -7.81 2.64
N ALA A 164 -5.55 -6.64 3.28
CA ALA A 164 -6.21 -6.40 4.56
C ALA A 164 -7.47 -5.56 4.37
N PHE A 165 -8.64 -6.07 4.81
CA PHE A 165 -9.94 -5.40 4.72
C PHE A 165 -10.42 -4.91 6.07
N GLY A 166 -11.00 -3.72 6.11
CA GLY A 166 -11.74 -3.25 7.27
C GLY A 166 -12.96 -4.13 7.58
N TYR A 167 -13.41 -4.12 8.81
CA TYR A 167 -14.53 -4.96 9.28
C TYR A 167 -15.85 -4.73 8.51
N ASP A 168 -16.01 -3.58 7.86
CA ASP A 168 -17.19 -3.13 7.11
C ASP A 168 -17.04 -3.21 5.58
N GLN A 169 -15.96 -3.83 5.08
CA GLN A 169 -15.63 -3.90 3.66
C GLN A 169 -15.99 -5.25 2.99
N GLU A 170 -17.01 -5.96 3.48
CA GLU A 170 -17.37 -7.31 3.00
C GLU A 170 -17.65 -7.39 1.49
N LYS A 171 -18.29 -6.37 0.91
CA LYS A 171 -18.57 -6.35 -0.53
C LYS A 171 -17.28 -6.25 -1.35
N LEU A 172 -16.36 -5.40 -0.92
CA LEU A 172 -15.04 -5.23 -1.54
C LEU A 172 -14.19 -6.49 -1.39
N GLU A 173 -14.17 -7.07 -0.20
CA GLU A 173 -13.50 -8.34 0.12
C GLU A 173 -13.92 -9.44 -0.85
N ARG A 174 -15.22 -9.66 -1.06
CA ARG A 174 -15.74 -10.66 -1.98
C ARG A 174 -15.23 -10.44 -3.40
N THR A 175 -15.30 -9.21 -3.92
CA THR A 175 -14.82 -8.88 -5.27
C THR A 175 -13.33 -9.19 -5.42
N VAL A 176 -12.52 -8.81 -4.45
CA VAL A 176 -11.06 -9.04 -4.51
C VAL A 176 -10.72 -10.54 -4.37
N VAL A 177 -11.43 -11.26 -3.50
CA VAL A 177 -11.28 -12.73 -3.38
C VAL A 177 -11.60 -13.45 -4.70
N GLU A 178 -12.67 -13.05 -5.40
CA GLU A 178 -13.00 -13.59 -6.72
C GLU A 178 -11.87 -13.34 -7.74
N ILE A 179 -11.26 -12.15 -7.72
CA ILE A 179 -10.11 -11.83 -8.59
C ILE A 179 -8.90 -12.71 -8.25
N ILE A 180 -8.57 -12.83 -6.97
CA ILE A 180 -7.46 -13.65 -6.47
C ILE A 180 -7.63 -15.10 -6.93
N GLN A 181 -8.83 -15.66 -6.78
CA GLN A 181 -9.16 -17.04 -7.19
C GLN A 181 -9.11 -17.21 -8.71
N ARG A 182 -9.70 -16.29 -9.47
CA ARG A 182 -9.71 -16.33 -10.94
C ARG A 182 -8.32 -16.29 -11.55
N GLN A 183 -7.38 -15.58 -10.92
CA GLN A 183 -6.01 -15.40 -11.40
C GLN A 183 -4.99 -16.34 -10.73
N ASP A 184 -5.44 -17.25 -9.87
CA ASP A 184 -4.58 -18.16 -9.08
C ASP A 184 -3.44 -17.42 -8.33
N LEU A 185 -3.77 -16.26 -7.74
CA LEU A 185 -2.79 -15.45 -7.02
C LEU A 185 -2.58 -16.01 -5.60
N LYS A 186 -1.32 -16.08 -5.17
CA LYS A 186 -0.95 -16.52 -3.81
C LYS A 186 -0.96 -15.33 -2.84
N ILE A 187 -2.15 -14.80 -2.57
CA ILE A 187 -2.39 -13.66 -1.70
C ILE A 187 -3.24 -14.10 -0.52
N GLU A 188 -2.77 -13.81 0.68
CA GLU A 188 -3.53 -14.01 1.93
C GLU A 188 -4.55 -12.87 2.09
N VAL A 189 -5.77 -13.20 2.49
CA VAL A 189 -6.81 -12.23 2.80
C VAL A 189 -7.02 -12.18 4.30
N VAL A 190 -6.93 -10.98 4.88
CA VAL A 190 -7.07 -10.75 6.32
C VAL A 190 -8.16 -9.73 6.58
N LYS A 191 -9.09 -10.05 7.48
CA LYS A 191 -10.09 -9.11 7.98
C LYS A 191 -9.58 -8.46 9.27
N LEU A 192 -9.48 -7.14 9.27
CA LEU A 192 -8.99 -6.36 10.39
C LEU A 192 -10.06 -6.26 11.49
N SER A 193 -9.59 -6.09 12.71
CA SER A 193 -10.43 -5.97 13.90
C SER A 193 -11.26 -4.70 13.86
N ARG A 194 -12.48 -4.78 14.41
CA ARG A 194 -13.30 -3.59 14.63
C ARG A 194 -12.73 -2.76 15.78
N PHE A 195 -12.51 -1.48 15.54
CA PHE A 195 -12.13 -0.55 16.61
C PHE A 195 -13.30 -0.37 17.61
N ARG A 196 -13.02 -0.48 18.90
CA ARG A 196 -14.06 -0.59 19.95
C ARG A 196 -14.87 0.68 20.20
N ASP A 197 -14.34 1.86 19.88
CA ASP A 197 -15.01 3.13 20.13
C ASP A 197 -15.87 3.56 18.93
N GLU A 198 -17.12 3.13 18.90
CA GLU A 198 -18.09 3.42 17.83
C GLU A 198 -18.39 4.91 17.65
N LYS A 199 -18.26 5.69 18.71
CA LYS A 199 -18.70 7.10 18.76
C LYS A 199 -17.86 8.01 17.85
N TYR A 200 -16.57 7.66 17.64
CA TYR A 200 -15.62 8.45 16.85
C TYR A 200 -14.94 7.65 15.73
N ALA A 201 -15.37 6.43 15.51
CA ALA A 201 -14.71 5.48 14.62
C ALA A 201 -15.29 5.42 13.20
N SER A 202 -16.20 6.34 12.83
CA SER A 202 -16.70 6.40 11.45
C SER A 202 -16.80 7.83 10.93
N SER A 203 -16.44 8.02 9.66
CA SER A 203 -16.57 9.31 8.95
C SER A 203 -18.01 9.80 8.92
N SER A 204 -19.00 8.90 8.86
CA SER A 204 -20.43 9.26 8.86
C SER A 204 -20.87 9.82 10.20
N SER A 205 -20.49 9.20 11.32
CA SER A 205 -20.81 9.69 12.66
C SER A 205 -20.17 11.05 12.93
N LEU A 206 -18.95 11.27 12.49
CA LEU A 206 -18.27 12.56 12.64
C LEU A 206 -18.95 13.67 11.81
N LYS A 207 -19.34 13.39 10.57
CA LYS A 207 -20.06 14.35 9.72
C LYS A 207 -21.42 14.73 10.29
N GLN A 208 -22.18 13.76 10.79
CA GLN A 208 -23.46 14.02 11.44
C GLN A 208 -23.31 14.95 12.63
N ARG A 209 -22.37 14.69 13.53
CA ARG A 209 -22.12 15.52 14.71
C ARG A 209 -21.68 16.94 14.35
N LEU A 210 -20.79 17.10 13.36
CA LEU A 210 -20.40 18.42 12.87
C LEU A 210 -21.63 19.19 12.32
N SER A 211 -22.53 18.51 11.62
CA SER A 211 -23.77 19.13 11.14
C SER A 211 -24.70 19.56 12.28
N GLU A 212 -24.80 18.75 13.35
CA GLU A 212 -25.59 19.05 14.54
C GLU A 212 -25.03 20.22 15.36
N GLU A 213 -23.69 20.37 15.44
CA GLU A 213 -23.04 21.47 16.17
C GLU A 213 -23.05 22.81 15.40
N LEU A 214 -23.25 22.77 14.06
CA LEU A 214 -23.28 23.96 13.20
C LEU A 214 -24.70 24.46 12.91
N SER A 215 -25.73 23.75 13.40
CA SER A 215 -27.15 24.07 13.24
C SER A 215 -27.70 24.82 14.43
#